data_1b0892466978155c54ad20302517b9ec
#
_entry.id   1b0892466978155c54ad20302517b9ec
#
_cell.length_a   1.000
_cell.length_b   1.000
_cell.length_c   1.000
_cell.angle_alpha   90.00
_cell.angle_beta   90.00
_cell.angle_gamma   90.00
#
_symmetry.space_group_name_H-M   'P 1'
#
loop_
_entity.id
_entity.type
_entity.pdbx_description
1 polymer ?
#
loop_
_entity_poly.entity_id
_entity_poly.type
_entity_poly.pdbx_seq_one_letter_code
_entity_poly.pdbx_strand_id
1 'polypeptide(L)'
;MRLALLFLCTLAVTGCVRHLGAPEGEPPALPDFDVTVIEDRVYTPDDWPQTLHADIYRPEPPGRHPTVLVVHGGGWERRSPEDTAGLARQLAEQGFVAVNIEYRFAPEYTFPAQLHDLQMAMRWLHVHADDYGIDRSRVGAWGYSSGAHLVTLLATVAADTDSPLNTPYGGPVTRPRAVVAGGTPTDLRKFEGGTLVPQFLGGPQESNAATYAAAAPVTHVGADTPPHLLYHGTLDSVVPVDHAEDY
;
A
#
# COMPACT_ATOMS: atom_id res chain seq x y z
N MET A 1 47.08 -34.60 26.11
CA MET A 1 45.63 -34.48 25.90
C MET A 1 45.22 -33.05 26.24
N ARG A 2 45.06 -32.20 25.24
CA ARG A 2 44.58 -30.79 25.42
C ARG A 2 43.20 -30.71 24.87
N LEU A 3 42.23 -30.48 25.76
CA LEU A 3 40.83 -30.21 25.39
C LEU A 3 40.76 -28.77 24.88
N ALA A 4 40.33 -28.61 23.61
CA ALA A 4 39.99 -27.31 23.06
C ALA A 4 38.51 -27.06 23.32
N LEU A 5 38.21 -26.03 24.16
CA LEU A 5 36.85 -25.52 24.34
C LEU A 5 36.50 -24.63 23.14
N LEU A 6 35.56 -25.10 22.33
CA LEU A 6 34.91 -24.26 21.31
C LEU A 6 33.87 -23.35 22.03
N PHE A 7 34.15 -22.05 22.05
CA PHE A 7 33.18 -21.03 22.41
C PHE A 7 32.29 -20.78 21.18
N LEU A 8 31.03 -21.23 21.26
CA LEU A 8 29.99 -20.90 20.29
C LEU A 8 29.47 -19.49 20.64
N CYS A 9 29.95 -18.45 19.93
CA CYS A 9 29.39 -17.12 20.02
C CYS A 9 28.05 -17.10 19.26
N THR A 10 26.93 -17.24 19.96
CA THR A 10 25.61 -16.91 19.44
C THR A 10 25.52 -15.39 19.37
N LEU A 11 25.66 -14.82 18.16
CA LEU A 11 25.28 -13.43 17.91
C LEU A 11 23.74 -13.34 18.02
N ALA A 12 23.26 -12.84 19.15
CA ALA A 12 21.89 -12.35 19.22
C ALA A 12 21.82 -11.04 18.41
N VAL A 13 21.26 -11.10 17.22
CA VAL A 13 20.90 -9.90 16.44
C VAL A 13 19.66 -9.31 17.13
N THR A 14 19.88 -8.46 18.13
CA THR A 14 18.82 -7.61 18.66
C THR A 14 18.59 -6.49 17.65
N GLY A 15 17.67 -6.68 16.73
CA GLY A 15 17.17 -5.61 15.88
C GLY A 15 16.55 -4.52 16.78
N CYS A 16 17.16 -3.34 16.81
CA CYS A 16 16.56 -2.19 17.49
C CYS A 16 15.33 -1.73 16.70
N VAL A 17 14.16 -2.15 17.13
CA VAL A 17 12.88 -1.56 16.66
C VAL A 17 12.68 -0.29 17.46
N ARG A 18 12.70 0.87 16.80
CA ARG A 18 12.40 2.15 17.43
C ARG A 18 10.89 2.39 17.31
N HIS A 19 10.15 2.13 18.38
CA HIS A 19 8.74 2.48 18.47
C HIS A 19 8.59 3.95 18.86
N LEU A 20 8.15 4.79 17.94
CA LEU A 20 7.76 6.16 18.25
C LEU A 20 6.25 6.15 18.52
N GLY A 21 5.86 6.31 19.79
CA GLY A 21 4.46 6.44 20.19
C GLY A 21 3.66 5.14 20.26
N ALA A 22 4.28 4.00 20.57
CA ALA A 22 3.54 2.78 20.88
C ALA A 22 2.63 3.01 22.11
N PRO A 23 1.35 2.60 22.06
CA PRO A 23 0.49 2.65 23.24
C PRO A 23 1.05 1.80 24.36
N GLU A 24 1.01 2.33 25.60
CA GLU A 24 1.36 1.57 26.79
C GLU A 24 0.24 0.54 27.08
N GLY A 25 0.58 -0.71 27.21
CA GLY A 25 -0.33 -1.80 27.60
C GLY A 25 -0.19 -3.05 26.74
N GLU A 26 -0.76 -4.14 27.24
CA GLU A 26 -0.90 -5.37 26.45
C GLU A 26 -1.94 -5.12 25.35
N PRO A 27 -1.64 -5.44 24.08
CA PRO A 27 -2.65 -5.28 23.01
C PRO A 27 -3.87 -6.13 23.34
N PRO A 28 -5.09 -5.65 23.06
CA PRO A 28 -6.29 -6.44 23.28
C PRO A 28 -6.21 -7.74 22.46
N ALA A 29 -6.76 -8.82 22.99
CA ALA A 29 -6.90 -10.06 22.23
C ALA A 29 -7.69 -9.75 20.95
N LEU A 30 -7.08 -10.03 19.80
CA LEU A 30 -7.74 -9.84 18.52
C LEU A 30 -8.79 -10.93 18.32
N PRO A 31 -9.93 -10.60 17.69
CA PRO A 31 -10.89 -11.63 17.28
C PRO A 31 -10.23 -12.58 16.28
N ASP A 32 -10.77 -13.80 16.22
CA ASP A 32 -10.36 -14.83 15.26
C ASP A 32 -11.62 -15.29 14.51
N PHE A 33 -11.82 -14.71 13.32
CA PHE A 33 -12.97 -15.00 12.48
C PHE A 33 -12.62 -16.06 11.45
N ASP A 34 -13.57 -16.93 11.13
CA ASP A 34 -13.51 -17.71 9.90
C ASP A 34 -13.52 -16.75 8.69
N VAL A 35 -12.90 -17.17 7.58
CA VAL A 35 -12.72 -16.30 6.40
C VAL A 35 -13.30 -16.94 5.16
N THR A 36 -14.23 -16.25 4.51
CA THR A 36 -14.64 -16.53 3.13
C THR A 36 -13.80 -15.72 2.16
N VAL A 37 -13.28 -16.39 1.11
CA VAL A 37 -12.56 -15.74 0.02
C VAL A 37 -13.43 -15.75 -1.24
N ILE A 38 -13.57 -14.58 -1.86
CA ILE A 38 -14.31 -14.37 -3.11
C ILE A 38 -13.29 -13.85 -4.12
N GLU A 39 -12.84 -14.74 -4.99
CA GLU A 39 -11.76 -14.47 -5.92
C GLU A 39 -12.26 -13.84 -7.24
N ASP A 40 -11.34 -13.21 -7.97
CA ASP A 40 -11.50 -12.83 -9.37
C ASP A 40 -12.66 -11.85 -9.64
N ARG A 41 -12.83 -10.84 -8.78
CA ARG A 41 -13.84 -9.80 -9.00
C ARG A 41 -13.29 -8.67 -9.83
N VAL A 42 -13.82 -8.51 -11.05
CA VAL A 42 -13.49 -7.37 -11.89
C VAL A 42 -13.92 -6.09 -11.20
N TYR A 43 -12.98 -5.17 -10.98
CA TYR A 43 -13.26 -3.89 -10.34
C TYR A 43 -13.18 -2.69 -11.31
N THR A 44 -12.70 -2.92 -12.51
CA THR A 44 -12.60 -1.91 -13.56
C THR A 44 -13.81 -1.95 -14.52
N PRO A 45 -14.24 -0.82 -15.11
CA PRO A 45 -15.26 -0.81 -16.13
C PRO A 45 -14.78 -1.46 -17.44
N ASP A 46 -15.72 -1.84 -18.32
CA ASP A 46 -15.45 -2.57 -19.57
C ASP A 46 -14.54 -1.81 -20.56
N ASP A 47 -14.52 -0.49 -20.49
CA ASP A 47 -13.69 0.38 -21.34
C ASP A 47 -12.33 0.72 -20.69
N TRP A 48 -11.99 0.10 -19.53
CA TRP A 48 -10.68 0.29 -18.93
C TRP A 48 -9.58 -0.32 -19.80
N PRO A 49 -8.38 0.29 -19.88
CA PRO A 49 -7.31 -0.19 -20.77
C PRO A 49 -6.85 -1.64 -20.51
N GLN A 50 -7.08 -2.15 -19.32
CA GLN A 50 -6.83 -3.53 -18.92
C GLN A 50 -7.88 -3.95 -17.89
N THR A 51 -8.52 -5.10 -18.07
CA THR A 51 -9.37 -5.69 -17.02
C THR A 51 -8.51 -6.02 -15.81
N LEU A 52 -8.89 -5.49 -14.64
CA LEU A 52 -8.20 -5.72 -13.38
C LEU A 52 -9.14 -6.34 -12.35
N HIS A 53 -8.58 -7.25 -11.53
CA HIS A 53 -9.33 -8.06 -10.58
C HIS A 53 -8.95 -7.74 -9.14
N ALA A 54 -9.85 -8.11 -8.25
CA ALA A 54 -9.67 -8.06 -6.81
C ALA A 54 -10.12 -9.37 -6.18
N ASP A 55 -9.37 -9.83 -5.18
CA ASP A 55 -9.78 -10.89 -4.27
C ASP A 55 -10.28 -10.29 -2.96
N ILE A 56 -11.47 -10.71 -2.53
CA ILE A 56 -12.11 -10.20 -1.33
C ILE A 56 -12.06 -11.27 -0.24
N TYR A 57 -11.39 -10.96 0.86
CA TYR A 57 -11.32 -11.77 2.07
C TYR A 57 -12.28 -11.16 3.09
N ARG A 58 -13.27 -11.93 3.50
CA ARG A 58 -14.37 -11.46 4.35
C ARG A 58 -14.50 -12.29 5.62
N PRO A 59 -14.64 -11.66 6.81
CA PRO A 59 -14.97 -12.34 8.06
C PRO A 59 -16.34 -13.02 8.01
N GLU A 60 -16.48 -14.15 8.70
CA GLU A 60 -17.73 -14.84 8.92
C GLU A 60 -18.13 -14.81 10.42
N PRO A 61 -19.42 -14.63 10.76
CA PRO A 61 -20.55 -14.41 9.85
C PRO A 61 -20.52 -13.03 9.19
N PRO A 62 -21.23 -12.87 8.06
CA PRO A 62 -21.30 -11.59 7.35
C PRO A 62 -21.80 -10.45 8.22
N GLY A 63 -21.20 -9.28 8.06
CA GLY A 63 -21.53 -8.05 8.77
C GLY A 63 -20.96 -6.83 8.09
N ARG A 64 -21.08 -5.65 8.70
CA ARG A 64 -20.36 -4.45 8.26
C ARG A 64 -19.04 -4.34 9.00
N HIS A 65 -17.95 -4.49 8.27
CA HIS A 65 -16.59 -4.51 8.79
C HIS A 65 -15.76 -3.33 8.29
N PRO A 66 -14.80 -2.84 9.09
CA PRO A 66 -13.77 -1.97 8.56
C PRO A 66 -13.04 -2.68 7.43
N THR A 67 -12.60 -1.92 6.44
CA THR A 67 -12.07 -2.49 5.20
C THR A 67 -10.65 -1.99 4.92
N VAL A 68 -9.82 -2.85 4.36
CA VAL A 68 -8.46 -2.50 3.95
C VAL A 68 -8.30 -2.81 2.46
N LEU A 69 -7.97 -1.78 1.67
CA LEU A 69 -7.44 -1.94 0.32
C LEU A 69 -5.99 -2.42 0.45
N VAL A 70 -5.69 -3.61 -0.07
CA VAL A 70 -4.37 -4.24 -0.01
C VAL A 70 -3.69 -4.15 -1.37
N VAL A 71 -2.47 -3.58 -1.41
CA VAL A 71 -1.74 -3.32 -2.64
C VAL A 71 -0.34 -3.91 -2.56
N HIS A 72 -0.05 -4.88 -3.44
CA HIS A 72 1.22 -5.58 -3.48
C HIS A 72 2.39 -4.71 -3.96
N GLY A 73 3.62 -5.09 -3.62
CA GLY A 73 4.84 -4.50 -4.14
C GLY A 73 5.21 -5.05 -5.53
N GLY A 74 6.46 -4.84 -5.93
CA GLY A 74 6.99 -5.38 -7.19
C GLY A 74 7.58 -4.36 -8.15
N GLY A 75 7.94 -3.16 -7.66
CA GLY A 75 8.61 -2.13 -8.46
C GLY A 75 7.74 -1.55 -9.58
N TRP A 76 6.42 -1.59 -9.41
CA TRP A 76 5.40 -1.16 -10.39
C TRP A 76 5.39 -1.97 -11.70
N GLU A 77 6.14 -3.06 -11.81
CA GLU A 77 6.35 -3.81 -13.09
C GLU A 77 6.00 -5.29 -13.01
N ARG A 78 5.74 -5.84 -11.83
CA ARG A 78 5.57 -7.29 -11.61
C ARG A 78 4.87 -7.61 -10.30
N ARG A 79 4.64 -8.93 -10.07
CA ARG A 79 3.96 -9.54 -8.94
C ARG A 79 2.44 -9.53 -9.12
N SER A 80 1.76 -10.03 -8.09
CA SER A 80 0.31 -10.21 -8.11
C SER A 80 -0.27 -10.14 -6.70
N PRO A 81 -1.60 -10.10 -6.52
CA PRO A 81 -2.27 -10.20 -5.23
C PRO A 81 -1.92 -11.47 -4.44
N GLU A 82 -1.44 -12.53 -5.08
CA GLU A 82 -0.98 -13.75 -4.42
C GLU A 82 0.12 -13.48 -3.38
N ASP A 83 1.01 -12.51 -3.64
CA ASP A 83 2.09 -12.13 -2.72
C ASP A 83 1.59 -11.54 -1.40
N THR A 84 0.37 -11.04 -1.38
CA THR A 84 -0.29 -10.40 -0.22
C THR A 84 -1.51 -11.19 0.29
N ALA A 85 -1.82 -12.34 -0.31
CA ALA A 85 -2.95 -13.19 0.07
C ALA A 85 -2.93 -13.62 1.55
N GLY A 86 -1.73 -13.96 2.06
CA GLY A 86 -1.56 -14.32 3.48
C GLY A 86 -1.90 -13.17 4.42
N LEU A 87 -1.48 -11.94 4.10
CA LEU A 87 -1.84 -10.76 4.86
C LEU A 87 -3.34 -10.44 4.76
N ALA A 88 -3.91 -10.52 3.56
CA ALA A 88 -5.33 -10.26 3.34
C ALA A 88 -6.19 -11.22 4.18
N ARG A 89 -5.80 -12.49 4.25
CA ARG A 89 -6.45 -13.50 5.11
C ARG A 89 -6.31 -13.15 6.60
N GLN A 90 -5.11 -12.80 7.08
CA GLN A 90 -4.90 -12.40 8.48
C GLN A 90 -5.73 -11.17 8.86
N LEU A 91 -5.86 -10.18 7.97
CA LEU A 91 -6.74 -9.04 8.22
C LEU A 91 -8.20 -9.47 8.35
N ALA A 92 -8.67 -10.43 7.54
CA ALA A 92 -10.02 -10.92 7.62
C ALA A 92 -10.26 -11.75 8.90
N GLU A 93 -9.31 -12.58 9.33
CA GLU A 93 -9.34 -13.27 10.62
C GLU A 93 -9.46 -12.29 11.81
N GLN A 94 -8.94 -11.07 11.65
CA GLN A 94 -9.03 -10.00 12.65
C GLN A 94 -10.25 -9.08 12.49
N GLY A 95 -11.19 -9.43 11.63
CA GLY A 95 -12.47 -8.73 11.48
C GLY A 95 -12.49 -7.59 10.48
N PHE A 96 -11.52 -7.51 9.56
CA PHE A 96 -11.54 -6.58 8.44
C PHE A 96 -12.03 -7.28 7.18
N VAL A 97 -12.71 -6.56 6.29
CA VAL A 97 -12.78 -6.98 4.89
C VAL A 97 -11.47 -6.53 4.23
N ALA A 98 -10.70 -7.47 3.69
CA ALA A 98 -9.51 -7.13 2.92
C ALA A 98 -9.80 -7.27 1.42
N VAL A 99 -9.51 -6.24 0.65
CA VAL A 99 -9.67 -6.20 -0.81
C VAL A 99 -8.30 -6.09 -1.44
N ASN A 100 -7.83 -7.20 -1.97
CA ASN A 100 -6.49 -7.40 -2.49
C ASN A 100 -6.51 -7.26 -4.00
N ILE A 101 -5.88 -6.22 -4.55
CA ILE A 101 -6.09 -5.79 -5.94
C ILE A 101 -4.87 -5.99 -6.83
N GLU A 102 -5.15 -6.22 -8.11
CA GLU A 102 -4.22 -5.98 -9.21
C GLU A 102 -4.09 -4.49 -9.50
N TYR A 103 -3.04 -4.10 -10.22
CA TYR A 103 -2.90 -2.80 -10.88
C TYR A 103 -2.02 -2.94 -12.13
N ARG A 104 -2.17 -2.02 -13.09
CA ARG A 104 -1.40 -2.04 -14.34
C ARG A 104 0.08 -1.81 -14.12
N PHE A 105 0.93 -2.40 -14.96
CA PHE A 105 2.37 -2.39 -14.82
C PHE A 105 3.08 -1.49 -15.83
N ALA A 106 4.14 -0.86 -15.36
CA ALA A 106 5.14 -0.23 -16.20
C ALA A 106 6.03 -1.32 -16.87
N PRO A 107 6.63 -1.02 -18.01
CA PRO A 107 6.59 0.24 -18.76
C PRO A 107 5.39 0.37 -19.71
N GLU A 108 4.52 -0.66 -19.82
CA GLU A 108 3.36 -0.61 -20.72
C GLU A 108 2.38 0.49 -20.32
N TYR A 109 2.17 0.61 -19.01
CA TYR A 109 1.35 1.68 -18.43
C TYR A 109 2.20 2.50 -17.46
N THR A 110 2.52 3.73 -17.84
CA THR A 110 3.28 4.64 -16.99
C THR A 110 2.38 5.42 -16.04
N PHE A 111 2.96 6.02 -15.02
CA PHE A 111 2.26 6.96 -14.14
C PHE A 111 1.51 8.04 -14.96
N PRO A 112 0.23 8.37 -14.60
CA PRO A 112 -0.50 8.03 -13.37
C PRO A 112 -1.42 6.79 -13.47
N ALA A 113 -1.22 5.85 -14.40
CA ALA A 113 -2.12 4.73 -14.64
C ALA A 113 -2.40 3.92 -13.37
N GLN A 114 -1.37 3.59 -12.58
CA GLN A 114 -1.48 2.82 -11.35
C GLN A 114 -2.28 3.58 -10.26
N LEU A 115 -2.10 4.89 -10.15
CA LEU A 115 -2.90 5.71 -9.24
C LEU A 115 -4.38 5.70 -9.65
N HIS A 116 -4.67 5.79 -10.94
CA HIS A 116 -6.04 5.71 -11.46
C HIS A 116 -6.68 4.35 -11.17
N ASP A 117 -5.92 3.26 -11.22
CA ASP A 117 -6.41 1.92 -10.86
C ASP A 117 -6.83 1.86 -9.38
N LEU A 118 -6.00 2.39 -8.47
CA LEU A 118 -6.35 2.46 -7.04
C LEU A 118 -7.55 3.38 -6.79
N GLN A 119 -7.65 4.51 -7.49
CA GLN A 119 -8.80 5.41 -7.40
C GLN A 119 -10.08 4.68 -7.86
N MET A 120 -9.99 3.89 -8.93
CA MET A 120 -11.11 3.08 -9.41
C MET A 120 -11.47 1.98 -8.41
N ALA A 121 -10.49 1.28 -7.84
CA ALA A 121 -10.73 0.28 -6.80
C ALA A 121 -11.46 0.87 -5.58
N MET A 122 -11.05 2.05 -5.11
CA MET A 122 -11.76 2.75 -4.03
C MET A 122 -13.20 3.09 -4.38
N ARG A 123 -13.47 3.56 -5.59
CA ARG A 123 -14.86 3.80 -6.06
C ARG A 123 -15.67 2.52 -6.10
N TRP A 124 -15.09 1.45 -6.64
CA TRP A 124 -15.71 0.15 -6.70
C TRP A 124 -16.07 -0.38 -5.30
N LEU A 125 -15.17 -0.27 -4.33
CA LEU A 125 -15.43 -0.61 -2.92
C LEU A 125 -16.66 0.11 -2.37
N HIS A 126 -16.80 1.42 -2.64
CA HIS A 126 -17.94 2.20 -2.19
C HIS A 126 -19.25 1.79 -2.88
N VAL A 127 -19.22 1.43 -4.15
CA VAL A 127 -20.40 0.97 -4.92
C VAL A 127 -20.87 -0.38 -4.39
N HIS A 128 -19.94 -1.34 -4.20
CA HIS A 128 -20.23 -2.72 -3.82
C HIS A 128 -20.17 -2.98 -2.30
N ALA A 129 -20.20 -1.93 -1.50
CA ALA A 129 -20.03 -2.06 -0.06
C ALA A 129 -21.06 -2.97 0.62
N ASP A 130 -22.30 -2.96 0.16
CA ASP A 130 -23.36 -3.79 0.72
C ASP A 130 -23.23 -5.26 0.31
N ASP A 131 -22.68 -5.54 -0.87
CA ASP A 131 -22.45 -6.89 -1.39
C ASP A 131 -21.38 -7.63 -0.58
N TYR A 132 -20.37 -6.90 -0.10
CA TYR A 132 -19.20 -7.47 0.56
C TYR A 132 -19.10 -7.15 2.06
N GLY A 133 -20.07 -6.48 2.64
CA GLY A 133 -20.04 -6.12 4.07
C GLY A 133 -19.03 -5.03 4.42
N ILE A 134 -18.77 -4.11 3.50
CA ILE A 134 -17.83 -3.00 3.67
C ILE A 134 -18.48 -1.85 4.44
N ASP A 135 -17.80 -1.38 5.49
CA ASP A 135 -18.16 -0.11 6.13
C ASP A 135 -17.48 1.05 5.39
N ARG A 136 -18.25 1.75 4.56
CA ARG A 136 -17.78 2.89 3.75
C ARG A 136 -17.10 4.00 4.57
N SER A 137 -17.41 4.10 5.86
CA SER A 137 -16.84 5.11 6.74
C SER A 137 -15.47 4.72 7.32
N ARG A 138 -15.09 3.44 7.21
CA ARG A 138 -13.88 2.85 7.79
C ARG A 138 -13.07 2.08 6.75
N VAL A 139 -12.70 2.74 5.64
CA VAL A 139 -11.84 2.17 4.60
C VAL A 139 -10.43 2.71 4.77
N GLY A 140 -9.48 1.85 5.10
CA GLY A 140 -8.04 2.12 5.11
C GLY A 140 -7.34 1.50 3.92
N ALA A 141 -6.02 1.71 3.83
CA ALA A 141 -5.18 1.09 2.81
C ALA A 141 -3.88 0.56 3.41
N TRP A 142 -3.42 -0.55 2.87
CA TRP A 142 -2.13 -1.14 3.20
C TRP A 142 -1.34 -1.44 1.93
N GLY A 143 -0.02 -1.20 1.98
CA GLY A 143 0.87 -1.54 0.89
C GLY A 143 2.29 -1.80 1.33
N TYR A 144 3.07 -2.47 0.46
CA TYR A 144 4.50 -2.70 0.65
C TYR A 144 5.30 -2.25 -0.58
N SER A 145 6.46 -1.60 -0.38
CA SER A 145 7.36 -1.14 -1.45
C SER A 145 6.61 -0.25 -2.47
N SER A 146 6.56 -0.61 -3.77
CA SER A 146 5.77 0.11 -4.77
C SER A 146 4.27 0.20 -4.42
N GLY A 147 3.69 -0.83 -3.79
CA GLY A 147 2.31 -0.78 -3.27
C GLY A 147 2.16 0.23 -2.13
N ALA A 148 3.16 0.32 -1.23
CA ALA A 148 3.19 1.34 -0.18
C ALA A 148 3.27 2.76 -0.75
N HIS A 149 4.09 2.96 -1.77
CA HIS A 149 4.12 4.21 -2.55
C HIS A 149 2.73 4.57 -3.08
N LEU A 150 2.07 3.63 -3.76
CA LEU A 150 0.77 3.87 -4.41
C LEU A 150 -0.34 4.20 -3.39
N VAL A 151 -0.43 3.48 -2.25
CA VAL A 151 -1.45 3.79 -1.23
C VAL A 151 -1.17 5.11 -0.50
N THR A 152 0.11 5.46 -0.29
CA THR A 152 0.50 6.73 0.30
C THR A 152 0.18 7.88 -0.65
N LEU A 153 0.50 7.73 -1.94
CA LEU A 153 0.17 8.72 -2.97
C LEU A 153 -1.35 8.89 -3.12
N LEU A 154 -2.11 7.80 -3.17
CA LEU A 154 -3.58 7.84 -3.20
C LEU A 154 -4.14 8.67 -2.05
N ALA A 155 -3.63 8.46 -0.83
CA ALA A 155 -4.12 9.14 0.36
C ALA A 155 -3.80 10.64 0.36
N THR A 156 -2.58 11.02 -0.02
CA THR A 156 -2.14 12.42 -0.05
C THR A 156 -2.79 13.20 -1.19
N VAL A 157 -2.87 12.61 -2.39
CA VAL A 157 -3.57 13.21 -3.54
C VAL A 157 -5.06 13.40 -3.27
N ALA A 158 -5.73 12.41 -2.68
CA ALA A 158 -7.16 12.51 -2.38
C ALA A 158 -7.47 13.50 -1.24
N ALA A 159 -6.49 13.83 -0.41
CA ALA A 159 -6.58 14.87 0.61
C ALA A 159 -6.40 16.29 0.04
N ASP A 160 -5.59 16.43 -0.99
CA ASP A 160 -5.43 17.68 -1.76
C ASP A 160 -6.53 17.76 -2.83
N THR A 161 -7.63 18.45 -2.51
CA THR A 161 -8.78 18.55 -3.43
C THR A 161 -8.49 19.29 -4.73
N ASP A 162 -7.44 20.10 -4.77
CA ASP A 162 -7.03 20.88 -5.93
C ASP A 162 -6.02 20.13 -6.82
N SER A 163 -5.56 18.96 -6.38
CA SER A 163 -4.61 18.15 -7.14
C SER A 163 -5.19 17.72 -8.50
N PRO A 164 -4.49 18.01 -9.61
CA PRO A 164 -4.90 17.55 -10.93
C PRO A 164 -4.93 16.03 -11.06
N LEU A 165 -4.21 15.31 -10.20
CA LEU A 165 -4.19 13.84 -10.14
C LEU A 165 -5.52 13.24 -9.63
N ASN A 166 -6.42 14.05 -9.09
CA ASN A 166 -7.79 13.62 -8.77
C ASN A 166 -8.68 13.48 -10.01
N THR A 167 -8.30 14.09 -11.14
CA THR A 167 -9.08 14.01 -12.37
C THR A 167 -8.60 12.86 -13.26
N PRO A 168 -9.53 12.03 -13.79
CA PRO A 168 -10.99 12.08 -13.63
C PRO A 168 -11.55 11.18 -12.50
N TYR A 169 -10.71 10.36 -11.82
CA TYR A 169 -11.19 9.23 -11.02
C TYR A 169 -11.06 9.45 -9.50
N GLY A 170 -10.22 10.37 -9.06
CA GLY A 170 -9.92 10.62 -7.64
C GLY A 170 -10.90 11.57 -6.92
N GLY A 171 -10.43 12.09 -5.80
CA GLY A 171 -11.14 13.04 -4.94
C GLY A 171 -11.54 12.43 -3.58
N PRO A 172 -12.37 13.13 -2.79
CA PRO A 172 -12.65 12.75 -1.38
C PRO A 172 -13.18 11.32 -1.17
N VAL A 173 -13.90 10.76 -2.16
CA VAL A 173 -14.42 9.39 -2.11
C VAL A 173 -13.32 8.33 -2.20
N THR A 174 -12.16 8.69 -2.77
CA THR A 174 -11.02 7.76 -2.92
C THR A 174 -10.00 7.91 -1.79
N ARG A 175 -10.26 8.79 -0.79
CA ARG A 175 -9.38 9.02 0.34
C ARG A 175 -9.52 7.93 1.40
N PRO A 176 -8.49 7.09 1.66
CA PRO A 176 -8.51 6.16 2.77
C PRO A 176 -8.52 6.92 4.11
N ARG A 177 -9.04 6.30 5.16
CA ARG A 177 -9.10 6.89 6.52
C ARG A 177 -7.79 6.79 7.27
N ALA A 178 -6.97 5.80 6.91
CA ALA A 178 -5.61 5.61 7.44
C ALA A 178 -4.82 4.78 6.43
N VAL A 179 -3.51 4.89 6.47
CA VAL A 179 -2.58 4.14 5.62
C VAL A 179 -1.56 3.42 6.49
N VAL A 180 -1.28 2.16 6.16
CA VAL A 180 -0.14 1.40 6.67
C VAL A 180 0.78 1.09 5.49
N ALA A 181 2.02 1.54 5.54
CA ALA A 181 2.93 1.49 4.40
C ALA A 181 4.33 1.02 4.82
N GLY A 182 4.80 -0.06 4.19
CA GLY A 182 6.09 -0.68 4.50
C GLY A 182 7.11 -0.51 3.39
N GLY A 183 8.37 -0.15 3.74
CA GLY A 183 9.43 0.04 2.75
C GLY A 183 9.05 1.07 1.68
N THR A 184 8.50 2.20 2.08
CA THR A 184 7.77 3.13 1.21
C THR A 184 8.68 4.10 0.47
N PRO A 185 8.70 4.11 -0.88
CA PRO A 185 9.30 5.20 -1.65
C PRO A 185 8.42 6.48 -1.54
N THR A 186 8.74 7.39 -0.66
CA THR A 186 7.95 8.62 -0.44
C THR A 186 8.38 9.77 -1.35
N ASP A 187 9.62 9.75 -1.82
CA ASP A 187 10.16 10.75 -2.76
C ASP A 187 10.96 10.07 -3.87
N LEU A 188 10.36 9.94 -5.05
CA LEU A 188 10.99 9.27 -6.19
C LEU A 188 12.20 10.01 -6.74
N ARG A 189 12.42 11.28 -6.38
CA ARG A 189 13.57 12.09 -6.76
C ARG A 189 14.86 11.69 -6.08
N LYS A 190 14.76 10.92 -4.97
CA LYS A 190 15.91 10.41 -4.21
C LYS A 190 16.60 9.20 -4.86
N PHE A 191 15.95 8.56 -5.84
CA PHE A 191 16.54 7.40 -6.51
C PHE A 191 17.58 7.84 -7.55
N GLU A 192 18.84 7.55 -7.26
CA GLU A 192 19.95 7.79 -8.18
C GLU A 192 20.21 6.54 -9.04
N GLY A 193 19.94 6.62 -10.33
CA GLY A 193 20.16 5.53 -11.28
C GLY A 193 19.10 4.42 -11.22
N GLY A 194 19.39 3.30 -11.90
CA GLY A 194 18.43 2.22 -12.08
C GLY A 194 17.39 2.50 -13.16
N THR A 195 16.55 1.49 -13.45
CA THR A 195 15.56 1.55 -14.53
C THR A 195 14.11 1.59 -14.05
N LEU A 196 13.83 1.14 -12.81
CA LEU A 196 12.47 0.99 -12.30
C LEU A 196 11.70 2.31 -12.24
N VAL A 197 12.28 3.34 -11.61
CA VAL A 197 11.62 4.65 -11.48
C VAL A 197 11.46 5.34 -12.84
N PRO A 198 12.50 5.41 -13.71
CA PRO A 198 12.33 5.94 -15.06
C PRO A 198 11.29 5.17 -15.89
N GLN A 199 11.20 3.85 -15.81
CA GLN A 199 10.18 3.06 -16.51
C GLN A 199 8.78 3.35 -15.98
N PHE A 200 8.62 3.46 -14.67
CA PHE A 200 7.35 3.81 -14.04
C PHE A 200 6.87 5.21 -14.44
N LEU A 201 7.79 6.19 -14.50
CA LEU A 201 7.47 7.59 -14.77
C LEU A 201 7.54 7.99 -16.25
N GLY A 202 7.95 7.07 -17.15
CA GLY A 202 8.01 7.30 -18.58
C GLY A 202 9.26 8.03 -19.06
N GLY A 203 10.30 8.14 -18.23
CA GLY A 203 11.58 8.74 -18.58
C GLY A 203 12.46 9.13 -17.40
N PRO A 204 13.72 9.51 -17.64
CA PRO A 204 14.64 9.91 -16.59
C PRO A 204 14.27 11.28 -15.99
N GLN A 205 14.71 11.53 -14.75
CA GLN A 205 14.35 12.70 -13.96
C GLN A 205 14.74 14.02 -14.64
N GLU A 206 15.88 14.07 -15.32
CA GLU A 206 16.41 15.25 -15.97
C GLU A 206 15.45 15.82 -17.04
N SER A 207 14.71 14.95 -17.74
CA SER A 207 13.74 15.34 -18.76
C SER A 207 12.29 15.30 -18.27
N ASN A 208 12.02 14.79 -17.04
CA ASN A 208 10.68 14.49 -16.54
C ASN A 208 10.45 14.96 -15.09
N ALA A 209 11.16 15.99 -14.64
CA ALA A 209 11.17 16.44 -13.25
C ALA A 209 9.77 16.72 -12.66
N ALA A 210 8.85 17.25 -13.48
CA ALA A 210 7.47 17.53 -13.05
C ALA A 210 6.70 16.24 -12.70
N THR A 211 6.88 15.16 -13.47
CA THR A 211 6.26 13.86 -13.22
C THR A 211 6.84 13.21 -11.96
N TYR A 212 8.16 13.32 -11.75
CA TYR A 212 8.79 12.84 -10.52
C TYR A 212 8.24 13.56 -9.28
N ALA A 213 8.05 14.87 -9.34
CA ALA A 213 7.42 15.62 -8.25
C ALA A 213 5.95 15.23 -8.07
N ALA A 214 5.18 15.10 -9.15
CA ALA A 214 3.77 14.72 -9.10
C ALA A 214 3.55 13.30 -8.55
N ALA A 215 4.48 12.37 -8.82
CA ALA A 215 4.42 11.01 -8.33
C ALA A 215 4.98 10.84 -6.90
N ALA A 216 5.59 11.85 -6.31
CA ALA A 216 6.19 11.76 -4.97
C ALA A 216 5.16 12.10 -3.88
N PRO A 217 4.75 11.15 -3.01
CA PRO A 217 3.80 11.40 -1.92
C PRO A 217 4.12 12.62 -1.06
N VAL A 218 5.39 12.87 -0.76
CA VAL A 218 5.83 14.02 0.07
C VAL A 218 5.41 15.38 -0.50
N THR A 219 5.16 15.49 -1.81
CA THR A 219 4.76 16.75 -2.44
C THR A 219 3.28 17.10 -2.24
N HIS A 220 2.48 16.11 -1.79
CA HIS A 220 1.04 16.25 -1.60
C HIS A 220 0.64 16.23 -0.12
N VAL A 221 1.61 16.18 0.81
CA VAL A 221 1.32 16.20 2.25
C VAL A 221 0.74 17.55 2.66
N GLY A 222 -0.39 17.51 3.34
CA GLY A 222 -1.09 18.69 3.84
C GLY A 222 -1.86 18.41 5.13
N ALA A 223 -2.56 19.41 5.64
CA ALA A 223 -3.29 19.31 6.91
C ALA A 223 -4.38 18.23 6.92
N ASP A 224 -4.95 17.92 5.75
CA ASP A 224 -6.02 16.93 5.59
C ASP A 224 -5.50 15.54 5.22
N THR A 225 -4.17 15.35 5.15
CA THR A 225 -3.56 14.04 4.90
C THR A 225 -3.96 13.06 6.01
N PRO A 226 -4.49 11.89 5.68
CA PRO A 226 -4.87 10.89 6.68
C PRO A 226 -3.66 10.42 7.50
N PRO A 227 -3.87 9.88 8.72
CA PRO A 227 -2.78 9.31 9.49
C PRO A 227 -2.11 8.15 8.76
N HIS A 228 -0.78 8.12 8.80
CA HIS A 228 0.08 7.10 8.23
C HIS A 228 0.86 6.38 9.32
N LEU A 229 0.91 5.05 9.24
CA LEU A 229 1.87 4.22 9.95
C LEU A 229 2.90 3.72 8.93
N LEU A 230 4.13 4.24 9.03
CA LEU A 230 5.25 3.77 8.23
C LEU A 230 6.06 2.75 9.03
N TYR A 231 6.43 1.63 8.40
CA TYR A 231 7.40 0.68 8.95
C TYR A 231 8.49 0.41 7.91
N HIS A 232 9.75 0.43 8.35
CA HIS A 232 10.89 0.40 7.45
C HIS A 232 12.08 -0.32 8.06
N GLY A 233 12.78 -1.11 7.26
CA GLY A 233 14.02 -1.73 7.66
C GLY A 233 15.17 -0.69 7.65
N THR A 234 15.90 -0.55 8.74
CA THR A 234 17.02 0.41 8.82
C THR A 234 18.21 0.05 7.93
N LEU A 235 18.23 -1.17 7.39
CA LEU A 235 19.26 -1.66 6.45
C LEU A 235 18.65 -1.93 5.06
N ASP A 236 17.50 -1.37 4.74
CA ASP A 236 16.91 -1.50 3.41
C ASP A 236 17.80 -0.81 2.38
N SER A 237 18.38 -1.61 1.49
CA SER A 237 19.28 -1.14 0.42
C SER A 237 18.54 -0.84 -0.90
N VAL A 238 17.25 -1.16 -0.98
CA VAL A 238 16.41 -0.91 -2.17
C VAL A 238 15.66 0.40 -2.03
N VAL A 239 15.02 0.60 -0.87
CA VAL A 239 14.38 1.86 -0.48
C VAL A 239 15.03 2.30 0.83
N PRO A 240 15.96 3.24 0.83
CA PRO A 240 16.63 3.71 2.05
C PRO A 240 15.63 4.22 3.09
N VAL A 241 15.97 4.03 4.38
CA VAL A 241 15.07 4.37 5.51
C VAL A 241 14.74 5.87 5.60
N ASP A 242 15.59 6.73 5.04
CA ASP A 242 15.37 8.18 4.97
C ASP A 242 14.11 8.59 4.19
N HIS A 243 13.57 7.70 3.35
CA HIS A 243 12.25 7.88 2.76
C HIS A 243 11.14 7.92 3.83
N ALA A 244 11.24 7.10 4.86
CA ALA A 244 10.27 7.09 5.95
C ALA A 244 10.56 8.15 7.02
N GLU A 245 11.83 8.55 7.19
CA GLU A 245 12.24 9.56 8.19
C GLU A 245 11.89 10.99 7.75
N ASP A 246 11.94 11.26 6.44
CA ASP A 246 11.67 12.58 5.86
C ASP A 246 10.16 12.82 5.54
N TYR A 247 9.34 11.77 5.56
CA TYR A 247 7.89 11.85 5.32
C TYR A 247 7.15 12.28 6.56
#